data_c4fb53692826a6896b4b0d6860cc6e09
#
_entry.id   c4fb53692826a6896b4b0d6860cc6e09
#
_cell.length_a   1.000
_cell.length_b   1.000
_cell.length_c   1.000
_cell.angle_alpha   90.00
_cell.angle_beta   90.00
_cell.angle_gamma   90.00
#
_symmetry.space_group_name_H-M   'P 1'
#
loop_
_entity.id
_entity.type
_entity.pdbx_description
1 polymer ?
#
loop_
_entity_poly.entity_id
_entity_poly.type
_entity_poly.pdbx_seq_one_letter_code
_entity_poly.pdbx_strand_id
1 'polypeptide(L)'
;VGSEMCIRDRGKGFQGAIKRHNQHRLKETHGTGPVVRQAGSMGACSSPSRIFKGKGMAGHMGAENVTVQNLVIVKIDAENNLIAIKGAIPGPKGGVVCITDAVKKA
;
A
#
# COMPACT_ATOMS: atom_id res chain seq x y z
N VAL A 1 -21.23 13.18 -3.44
CA VAL A 1 -21.21 12.86 -2.01
C VAL A 1 -19.99 11.98 -1.73
N GLY A 2 -19.17 12.39 -0.76
CA GLY A 2 -18.01 11.61 -0.36
C GLY A 2 -18.40 10.34 0.41
N SER A 3 -17.73 9.24 0.13
CA SER A 3 -17.89 7.99 0.87
C SER A 3 -16.55 7.43 1.30
N GLU A 4 -16.56 6.63 2.34
CA GLU A 4 -15.39 5.90 2.81
C GLU A 4 -15.54 4.42 2.52
N MET A 5 -14.47 3.79 2.09
CA MET A 5 -14.45 2.36 1.81
C MET A 5 -13.41 1.66 2.65
N CYS A 6 -13.86 0.69 3.41
CA CYS A 6 -13.01 -0.11 4.27
C CYS A 6 -13.00 -1.56 3.81
N ILE A 7 -11.82 -2.14 3.67
CA ILE A 7 -11.63 -3.51 3.24
C ILE A 7 -10.32 -4.06 3.81
N ARG A 8 -10.23 -5.37 3.91
CA ARG A 8 -8.95 -6.05 4.09
C ARG A 8 -8.27 -6.20 2.74
N ASP A 9 -7.10 -5.58 2.58
CA ASP A 9 -6.34 -5.58 1.33
C ASP A 9 -5.83 -6.97 0.95
N ARG A 10 -5.44 -7.13 -0.33
CA ARG A 10 -4.83 -8.37 -0.82
C ARG A 10 -3.50 -8.61 -0.13
N GLY A 11 -3.31 -9.81 0.40
CA GLY A 11 -2.01 -10.26 0.90
C GLY A 11 -1.00 -10.40 -0.22
N LYS A 12 0.19 -9.85 -0.03
CA LYS A 12 1.29 -9.91 -1.00
C LYS A 12 2.47 -10.75 -0.50
N GLY A 13 2.31 -11.38 0.66
CA GLY A 13 3.34 -12.20 1.27
C GLY A 13 4.54 -11.39 1.76
N PHE A 14 5.67 -12.06 1.93
CA PHE A 14 6.93 -11.41 2.32
C PHE A 14 7.55 -10.72 1.11
N GLN A 15 7.73 -9.41 1.21
CA GLN A 15 8.30 -8.61 0.12
C GLN A 15 9.58 -7.91 0.56
N GLY A 16 10.51 -7.72 -0.38
CA GLY A 16 11.72 -6.95 -0.17
C GLY A 16 11.46 -5.46 0.03
N ALA A 17 12.44 -4.76 0.56
CA ALA A 17 12.33 -3.34 0.89
C ALA A 17 11.99 -2.45 -0.32
N ILE A 18 12.45 -2.81 -1.53
CA ILE A 18 12.19 -2.03 -2.74
C ILE A 18 10.70 -1.98 -3.06
N LYS A 19 10.01 -3.12 -3.04
CA LYS A 19 8.57 -3.16 -3.29
C LYS A 19 7.75 -2.66 -2.10
N ARG A 20 8.16 -3.03 -0.88
CA ARG A 20 7.41 -2.72 0.34
C ARG A 20 7.47 -1.24 0.72
N HIS A 21 8.59 -0.57 0.51
CA HIS A 21 8.84 0.82 0.91
C HIS A 21 9.18 1.75 -0.24
N ASN A 22 8.97 1.32 -1.49
CA ASN A 22 9.25 2.13 -2.69
C ASN A 22 10.69 2.64 -2.77
N GLN A 23 11.65 1.86 -2.29
CA GLN A 23 13.07 2.20 -2.38
C GLN A 23 13.58 2.03 -3.81
N HIS A 24 14.58 2.81 -4.17
CA HIS A 24 15.21 2.72 -5.48
C HIS A 24 16.19 1.53 -5.55
N ARG A 25 16.09 0.75 -6.61
CA ARG A 25 17.08 -0.26 -6.89
C ARG A 25 18.32 0.37 -7.52
N LEU A 26 19.48 -0.27 -7.36
CA LEU A 26 20.68 0.15 -8.02
C LEU A 26 20.64 -0.15 -9.53
N LYS A 27 21.38 0.62 -10.32
CA LYS A 27 21.53 0.34 -11.75
C LYS A 27 22.30 -0.96 -11.97
N GLU A 28 21.85 -1.76 -12.93
CA GLU A 28 22.50 -3.00 -13.33
C GLU A 28 23.69 -2.70 -14.23
N THR A 29 24.78 -2.19 -13.64
CA THR A 29 26.00 -1.84 -14.36
C THR A 29 27.18 -2.71 -13.91
N HIS A 30 28.29 -2.63 -14.66
CA HIS A 30 29.55 -3.29 -14.26
C HIS A 30 29.99 -2.80 -12.88
N GLY A 31 30.33 -3.71 -11.98
CA GLY A 31 30.75 -3.40 -10.61
C GLY A 31 29.61 -3.39 -9.57
N THR A 32 28.34 -3.37 -9.97
CA THR A 32 27.20 -3.44 -9.03
C THR A 32 27.01 -4.85 -8.47
N GLY A 33 27.19 -5.88 -9.32
CA GLY A 33 27.02 -7.28 -8.90
C GLY A 33 25.60 -7.63 -8.49
N PRO A 34 25.40 -8.67 -7.66
CA PRO A 34 24.06 -9.18 -7.31
C PRO A 34 23.32 -8.36 -6.25
N VAL A 35 23.75 -7.15 -5.93
CA VAL A 35 23.21 -6.34 -4.82
C VAL A 35 22.17 -5.28 -5.24
N VAL A 36 21.70 -5.34 -6.48
CA VAL A 36 20.81 -4.30 -7.06
C VAL A 36 19.50 -4.10 -6.31
N ARG A 37 18.99 -5.10 -5.62
CA ARG A 37 17.73 -5.04 -4.88
C ARG A 37 17.88 -5.15 -3.36
N GLN A 38 19.06 -4.99 -2.84
CA GLN A 38 19.31 -5.05 -1.40
C GLN A 38 18.92 -3.74 -0.70
N ALA A 39 18.67 -3.84 0.59
CA ALA A 39 18.25 -2.69 1.40
C ALA A 39 19.35 -1.62 1.59
N GLY A 40 20.62 -1.97 1.35
CA GLY A 40 21.73 -1.07 1.53
C GLY A 40 22.13 -0.87 3.00
N SER A 41 22.73 0.27 3.29
CA SER A 41 23.18 0.58 4.66
C SER A 41 22.01 0.69 5.63
N MET A 42 22.19 0.15 6.83
CA MET A 42 21.20 0.19 7.91
C MET A 42 21.39 1.38 8.87
N GLY A 43 22.46 2.12 8.76
CA GLY A 43 22.73 3.28 9.58
C GLY A 43 24.19 3.45 9.95
N ALA A 44 24.45 4.26 10.98
CA ALA A 44 25.78 4.53 11.52
C ALA A 44 26.31 3.35 12.36
N CYS A 45 27.60 3.35 12.62
CA CYS A 45 28.30 2.24 13.27
C CYS A 45 28.17 2.27 14.81
N SER A 46 29.21 2.76 15.51
CA SER A 46 29.30 2.64 16.97
C SER A 46 28.38 3.57 17.75
N SER A 47 27.85 4.59 17.15
CA SER A 47 26.82 5.46 17.74
C SER A 47 25.69 5.65 16.72
N PRO A 48 24.46 5.19 16.96
CA PRO A 48 23.88 4.71 18.22
C PRO A 48 24.07 3.22 18.53
N SER A 49 24.87 2.47 17.79
CA SER A 49 25.08 1.01 17.95
C SER A 49 23.80 0.18 17.78
N ARG A 50 22.85 0.69 17.01
CA ARG A 50 21.58 0.04 16.71
C ARG A 50 21.00 0.54 15.39
N ILE A 51 20.00 -0.14 14.89
CA ILE A 51 19.15 0.32 13.80
C ILE A 51 17.97 1.07 14.42
N PHE A 52 17.67 2.25 13.91
CA PHE A 52 16.54 3.04 14.41
C PHE A 52 15.20 2.33 14.16
N LYS A 53 14.23 2.57 15.05
CA LYS A 53 12.85 2.12 14.88
C LYS A 53 12.24 2.76 13.64
N GLY A 54 11.38 2.01 12.95
CA GLY A 54 10.74 2.49 11.72
C GLY A 54 11.61 2.37 10.47
N LYS A 55 12.78 1.76 10.55
CA LYS A 55 13.61 1.50 9.38
C LYS A 55 12.88 0.62 8.37
N GLY A 56 12.86 1.06 7.12
CA GLY A 56 12.22 0.33 6.01
C GLY A 56 12.98 -0.94 5.65
N MET A 57 12.47 -2.08 6.07
CA MET A 57 13.04 -3.40 5.80
C MET A 57 12.04 -4.30 5.08
N ALA A 58 12.52 -5.42 4.57
CA ALA A 58 11.67 -6.48 4.04
C ALA A 58 10.71 -7.01 5.11
N GLY A 59 9.55 -7.49 4.70
CA GLY A 59 8.57 -8.07 5.60
C GLY A 59 7.25 -8.35 4.91
N HIS A 60 6.26 -8.71 5.70
CA HIS A 60 4.91 -8.96 5.20
C HIS A 60 4.31 -7.69 4.60
N MET A 61 3.70 -7.82 3.44
CA MET A 61 3.02 -6.73 2.73
C MET A 61 1.60 -7.12 2.40
N GLY A 62 0.68 -6.18 2.50
CA GLY A 62 -0.74 -6.43 2.25
C GLY A 62 -1.44 -7.16 3.39
N ALA A 63 -2.63 -7.65 3.15
CA ALA A 63 -3.53 -8.28 4.13
C ALA A 63 -3.79 -7.40 5.37
N GLU A 64 -3.85 -6.10 5.17
CA GLU A 64 -4.11 -5.09 6.18
C GLU A 64 -5.50 -4.48 5.96
N ASN A 65 -6.07 -3.93 7.02
CA ASN A 65 -7.28 -3.12 6.88
C ASN A 65 -6.94 -1.79 6.22
N VAL A 66 -7.57 -1.51 5.10
CA VAL A 66 -7.36 -0.28 4.33
C VAL A 66 -8.67 0.49 4.24
N THR A 67 -8.62 1.78 4.56
CA THR A 67 -9.76 2.68 4.41
C THR A 67 -9.38 3.78 3.42
N VAL A 68 -10.14 3.90 2.33
CA VAL A 68 -10.02 5.00 1.37
C VAL A 68 -11.14 5.97 1.62
N GLN A 69 -10.80 7.23 1.80
CA GLN A 69 -11.74 8.30 2.15
C GLN A 69 -12.09 9.19 0.96
N ASN A 70 -13.26 9.82 1.02
CA ASN A 70 -13.69 10.88 0.09
C ASN A 70 -13.75 10.42 -1.37
N LEU A 71 -14.28 9.23 -1.62
CA LEU A 71 -14.59 8.79 -2.97
C LEU A 71 -15.96 9.32 -3.40
N VAL A 72 -16.10 9.62 -4.68
CA VAL A 72 -17.32 10.17 -5.26
C VAL A 72 -18.10 9.06 -5.97
N ILE A 73 -19.38 8.94 -5.60
CA ILE A 73 -20.31 8.05 -6.31
C ILE A 73 -20.81 8.78 -7.55
N VAL A 74 -20.57 8.22 -8.73
CA VAL A 74 -20.94 8.82 -10.02
C VAL A 74 -22.35 8.41 -10.44
N LYS A 75 -22.69 7.14 -10.28
CA LYS A 75 -23.98 6.58 -10.70
C LYS A 75 -24.41 5.44 -9.79
N ILE A 76 -25.69 5.39 -9.52
CA ILE A 76 -26.34 4.28 -8.80
C ILE A 76 -27.40 3.67 -9.68
N ASP A 77 -27.33 2.35 -9.86
CA ASP A 77 -28.35 1.56 -10.57
C ASP A 77 -28.96 0.56 -9.59
N ALA A 78 -30.12 0.91 -9.05
CA ALA A 78 -30.80 0.10 -8.05
C ALA A 78 -31.42 -1.17 -8.64
N GLU A 79 -31.77 -1.19 -9.94
CA GLU A 79 -32.39 -2.35 -10.58
C GLU A 79 -31.39 -3.50 -10.71
N ASN A 80 -30.15 -3.20 -11.09
CA ASN A 80 -29.08 -4.18 -11.26
C ASN A 80 -28.15 -4.29 -10.05
N ASN A 81 -28.44 -3.54 -8.98
CA ASN A 81 -27.59 -3.47 -7.76
C ASN A 81 -26.15 -3.08 -8.08
N LEU A 82 -25.96 -2.03 -8.88
CA LEU A 82 -24.65 -1.53 -9.29
C LEU A 82 -24.42 -0.12 -8.79
N ILE A 83 -23.18 0.15 -8.38
CA ILE A 83 -22.70 1.47 -8.00
C ILE A 83 -21.42 1.76 -8.78
N ALA A 84 -21.39 2.92 -9.44
CA ALA A 84 -20.20 3.41 -10.13
C ALA A 84 -19.50 4.47 -9.26
N ILE A 85 -18.25 4.22 -8.92
CA ILE A 85 -17.46 5.08 -8.05
C ILE A 85 -16.22 5.55 -8.79
N LYS A 86 -15.95 6.86 -8.73
CA LYS A 86 -14.75 7.43 -9.32
C LYS A 86 -13.55 7.25 -8.38
N GLY A 87 -12.50 6.65 -8.88
CA GLY A 87 -11.25 6.47 -8.16
C GLY A 87 -10.89 5.01 -7.92
N ALA A 88 -9.84 4.80 -7.15
CA ALA A 88 -9.33 3.47 -6.83
C ALA A 88 -10.07 2.90 -5.62
N ILE A 89 -10.57 1.68 -5.78
CA ILE A 89 -11.20 0.91 -4.70
C ILE A 89 -10.15 -0.07 -4.15
N PRO A 90 -9.99 -0.17 -2.82
CA PRO A 90 -9.01 -1.08 -2.24
C PRO A 90 -9.43 -2.54 -2.39
N GLY A 91 -8.44 -3.42 -2.40
CA GLY A 91 -8.64 -4.86 -2.41
C GLY A 91 -8.59 -5.52 -3.79
N PRO A 92 -8.69 -6.84 -3.82
CA PRO A 92 -8.69 -7.61 -5.06
C PRO A 92 -10.04 -7.54 -5.76
N LYS A 93 -10.04 -7.86 -7.06
CA LYS A 93 -11.27 -8.02 -7.83
C LYS A 93 -12.15 -9.12 -7.22
N GLY A 94 -13.43 -8.83 -7.05
CA GLY A 94 -14.38 -9.74 -6.42
C GLY A 94 -14.39 -9.70 -4.88
N GLY A 95 -13.63 -8.79 -4.26
CA GLY A 95 -13.63 -8.61 -2.81
C GLY A 95 -14.89 -7.90 -2.30
N VAL A 96 -15.16 -8.07 -1.00
CA VAL A 96 -16.25 -7.40 -0.31
C VAL A 96 -15.76 -6.09 0.29
N VAL A 97 -16.50 -5.01 0.06
CA VAL A 97 -16.14 -3.66 0.53
C VAL A 97 -17.27 -3.11 1.40
N CYS A 98 -16.92 -2.55 2.57
CA CYS A 98 -17.86 -1.78 3.38
C CYS A 98 -17.84 -0.33 2.93
N ILE A 99 -19.01 0.21 2.61
CA ILE A 99 -19.18 1.61 2.19
C ILE A 99 -19.92 2.35 3.28
N THR A 100 -19.35 3.46 3.74
CA THR A 100 -19.95 4.33 4.75
C THR A 100 -19.90 5.78 4.30
N ASP A 101 -20.68 6.62 4.94
CA ASP A 101 -20.62 8.06 4.70
C ASP A 101 -19.27 8.64 5.13
N ALA A 102 -18.76 9.61 4.35
CA ALA A 102 -17.51 10.24 4.67
C ALA A 102 -17.58 11.06 5.97
N VAL A 103 -16.62 10.87 6.85
CA VAL A 103 -16.52 11.62 8.11
C VAL A 103 -16.10 13.06 7.85
N LYS A 104 -15.17 13.26 6.91
CA LYS A 104 -14.72 14.60 6.51
C LYS A 104 -15.12 14.84 5.05
N LYS A 105 -16.05 15.74 4.85
CA LYS A 105 -16.42 16.19 3.51
C LYS A 105 -15.36 17.15 2.98
N ALA A 106 -14.91 16.90 1.79
CA ALA A 106 -14.07 17.85 1.08
C ALA A 106 -14.91 19.01 0.55
#